data_af955abf854a122cf87296b92d35d045
#
_entry.id   af955abf854a122cf87296b92d35d045
#
_cell.length_a   1.000
_cell.length_b   1.000
_cell.length_c   1.000
_cell.angle_alpha   90.00
_cell.angle_beta   90.00
_cell.angle_gamma   90.00
#
_symmetry.space_group_name_H-M   'P 1'
#
loop_
_entity.id
_entity.type
_entity.pdbx_description
1 polymer ?
#
loop_
_entity_poly.entity_id
_entity_poly.type
_entity_poly.pdbx_seq_one_letter_code
_entity_poly.pdbx_strand_id
1 'polypeptide(L)'
;MTARHPAPGELAPIETASRDEIAALQLTRLRATLQRAYDNVPHYRKAFDAKGVHPGDLKSLADLSKFPFTVKSDLRDNYPFGMFAVPRTQVARIHASSGTTGKPTVVGYTKNDIDTWADLVARSIRAAGGRAGDMIHVSYGYGLFTGGLGAHYGAERAGCTVIPMSGGQTEKQVQLIQDFKPDIIMVTPSYMQVIIEQFERQGLDAKDSSLKIGIFGAEPWTEAMRRDIEAKAGIDAVDIYGLSEVMGPGVASECVESKDGPVIWEDHFYPEIIDPETGELKADGEEGELVFTSLSKEAMPIVRYRTRDLTRLLPPTSRAFRRMGKIVGRSDDMMIIRGVNVFPTQVEEIVLAHERLSGLYQVHVRRDGLLDEVEVHCELQPRTSIDESERKAIASWVQDRVKTLVGISTTVRVFDPDSIERTQTGKARRVFDTRPR
;
A
#
# COMPACT_ATOMS: atom_id res chain seq x y z
N MET A 1 7.05 -24.86 2.90
CA MET A 1 7.96 -24.35 3.97
C MET A 1 7.13 -24.15 5.24
N THR A 2 7.67 -24.45 6.45
CA THR A 2 7.00 -24.04 7.68
C THR A 2 7.18 -22.54 7.83
N ALA A 3 6.07 -21.79 7.92
CA ALA A 3 6.11 -20.34 8.10
C ALA A 3 7.00 -19.96 9.32
N ARG A 4 7.82 -18.94 9.16
CA ARG A 4 8.74 -18.45 10.20
C ARG A 4 7.97 -17.53 11.17
N HIS A 5 7.19 -18.11 12.08
CA HIS A 5 6.45 -17.33 13.08
C HIS A 5 7.41 -16.65 14.07
N PRO A 6 7.16 -15.39 14.45
CA PRO A 6 7.85 -14.79 15.58
C PRO A 6 7.50 -15.55 16.87
N ALA A 7 8.50 -15.79 17.73
CA ALA A 7 8.26 -16.38 19.04
C ALA A 7 7.52 -15.36 19.95
N PRO A 8 6.69 -15.80 20.93
CA PRO A 8 5.99 -14.89 21.81
C PRO A 8 6.90 -13.87 22.52
N GLY A 9 8.13 -14.23 22.86
CA GLY A 9 9.12 -13.32 23.47
C GLY A 9 9.76 -12.31 22.51
N GLU A 10 9.51 -12.41 21.21
CA GLU A 10 9.97 -11.45 20.20
C GLU A 10 8.94 -10.35 19.92
N LEU A 11 7.71 -10.48 20.45
CA LEU A 11 6.66 -9.48 20.32
C LEU A 11 6.88 -8.34 21.32
N ALA A 12 6.63 -7.11 20.90
CA ALA A 12 6.61 -5.99 21.83
C ALA A 12 5.39 -6.13 22.77
N PRO A 13 5.50 -5.73 24.07
CA PRO A 13 4.39 -5.90 25.02
C PRO A 13 3.05 -5.35 24.53
N ILE A 14 3.07 -4.26 23.79
CA ILE A 14 1.86 -3.63 23.24
C ILE A 14 1.16 -4.49 22.18
N GLU A 15 1.86 -5.42 21.51
CA GLU A 15 1.29 -6.31 20.50
C GLU A 15 0.40 -7.41 21.11
N THR A 16 0.49 -7.59 22.45
CA THR A 16 -0.31 -8.55 23.23
C THR A 16 -1.12 -7.89 24.34
N ALA A 17 -1.14 -6.55 24.40
CA ALA A 17 -1.84 -5.79 25.41
C ALA A 17 -3.37 -5.90 25.26
N SER A 18 -4.10 -5.60 26.35
CA SER A 18 -5.56 -5.53 26.31
C SER A 18 -6.05 -4.35 25.46
N ARG A 19 -7.28 -4.41 24.96
CA ARG A 19 -7.90 -3.30 24.23
C ARG A 19 -8.00 -2.03 25.08
N ASP A 20 -8.18 -2.16 26.40
CA ASP A 20 -8.24 -1.01 27.30
C ASP A 20 -6.89 -0.32 27.45
N GLU A 21 -5.80 -1.09 27.55
CA GLU A 21 -4.44 -0.54 27.57
C GLU A 21 -4.10 0.19 26.24
N ILE A 22 -4.45 -0.42 25.11
CA ILE A 22 -4.28 0.19 23.79
C ILE A 22 -5.09 1.49 23.69
N ALA A 23 -6.37 1.47 24.10
CA ALA A 23 -7.25 2.65 24.06
C ALA A 23 -6.75 3.79 24.97
N ALA A 24 -6.24 3.46 26.15
CA ALA A 24 -5.63 4.44 27.06
C ALA A 24 -4.39 5.12 26.45
N LEU A 25 -3.51 4.31 25.84
CA LEU A 25 -2.33 4.80 25.13
C LEU A 25 -2.74 5.69 23.95
N GLN A 26 -3.70 5.23 23.13
CA GLN A 26 -4.21 5.99 22.00
C GLN A 26 -4.76 7.35 22.44
N LEU A 27 -5.60 7.38 23.47
CA LEU A 27 -6.18 8.64 23.97
C LEU A 27 -5.11 9.62 24.44
N THR A 28 -4.10 9.11 25.16
CA THR A 28 -2.97 9.93 25.62
C THR A 28 -2.20 10.53 24.44
N ARG A 29 -1.86 9.71 23.45
CA ARG A 29 -1.11 10.15 22.27
C ARG A 29 -1.93 11.09 21.37
N LEU A 30 -3.24 10.81 21.19
CA LEU A 30 -4.16 11.67 20.44
C LEU A 30 -4.24 13.08 21.04
N ARG A 31 -4.37 13.20 22.37
CA ARG A 31 -4.37 14.51 23.05
C ARG A 31 -3.10 15.30 22.74
N ALA A 32 -1.96 14.66 22.85
CA ALA A 32 -0.67 15.28 22.54
C ALA A 32 -0.57 15.68 21.04
N THR A 33 -1.02 14.82 20.14
CA THR A 33 -1.01 15.10 18.70
C THR A 33 -1.94 16.27 18.33
N LEU A 34 -3.18 16.28 18.83
CA LEU A 34 -4.10 17.38 18.57
C LEU A 34 -3.60 18.71 19.14
N GLN A 35 -3.03 18.69 20.34
CA GLN A 35 -2.44 19.89 20.95
C GLN A 35 -1.25 20.38 20.11
N ARG A 36 -0.34 19.50 19.71
CA ARG A 36 0.81 19.82 18.85
C ARG A 36 0.35 20.42 17.52
N ALA A 37 -0.64 19.81 16.88
CA ALA A 37 -1.20 20.27 15.61
C ALA A 37 -1.81 21.68 15.76
N TYR A 38 -2.61 21.90 16.78
CA TYR A 38 -3.27 23.18 17.05
C TYR A 38 -2.26 24.29 17.34
N ASP A 39 -1.26 24.03 18.21
CA ASP A 39 -0.30 25.03 18.64
C ASP A 39 0.66 25.46 17.53
N ASN A 40 1.09 24.52 16.68
CA ASN A 40 2.22 24.72 15.78
C ASN A 40 1.88 24.75 14.29
N VAL A 41 0.68 24.28 13.87
CA VAL A 41 0.30 24.24 12.46
C VAL A 41 -0.88 25.17 12.21
N PRO A 42 -0.67 26.32 11.55
CA PRO A 42 -1.73 27.31 11.30
C PRO A 42 -2.95 26.74 10.58
N HIS A 43 -2.76 25.78 9.68
CA HIS A 43 -3.86 25.08 8.99
C HIS A 43 -4.79 24.40 10.01
N TYR A 44 -4.25 23.63 10.95
CA TYR A 44 -5.08 22.90 11.93
C TYR A 44 -5.76 23.86 12.92
N ARG A 45 -5.06 24.89 13.38
CA ARG A 45 -5.66 25.90 14.25
C ARG A 45 -6.87 26.53 13.58
N LYS A 46 -6.72 27.01 12.34
CA LYS A 46 -7.81 27.60 11.57
C LYS A 46 -8.97 26.62 11.35
N ALA A 47 -8.66 25.36 11.02
CA ALA A 47 -9.68 24.34 10.76
C ALA A 47 -10.45 23.94 12.02
N PHE A 48 -9.76 23.83 13.17
CA PHE A 48 -10.38 23.53 14.46
C PHE A 48 -11.26 24.69 14.93
N ASP A 49 -10.77 25.92 14.87
CA ASP A 49 -11.51 27.12 15.24
C ASP A 49 -12.78 27.27 14.36
N ALA A 50 -12.68 27.05 13.06
CA ALA A 50 -13.80 27.09 12.13
C ALA A 50 -14.86 26.02 12.42
N LYS A 51 -14.45 24.87 12.95
CA LYS A 51 -15.34 23.76 13.36
C LYS A 51 -15.89 23.97 14.80
N GLY A 52 -15.37 24.97 15.53
CA GLY A 52 -15.72 25.22 16.94
C GLY A 52 -15.24 24.13 17.89
N VAL A 53 -14.07 23.50 17.60
CA VAL A 53 -13.48 22.44 18.43
C VAL A 53 -12.09 22.83 18.89
N HIS A 54 -11.70 22.36 20.07
CA HIS A 54 -10.38 22.59 20.67
C HIS A 54 -9.78 21.24 21.11
N PRO A 55 -8.45 21.05 21.12
CA PRO A 55 -7.82 19.81 21.59
C PRO A 55 -8.33 19.31 22.94
N GLY A 56 -8.69 20.23 23.84
CA GLY A 56 -9.30 19.92 25.15
C GLY A 56 -10.69 19.27 25.09
N ASP A 57 -11.35 19.25 23.94
CA ASP A 57 -12.66 18.61 23.77
C ASP A 57 -12.55 17.09 23.54
N LEU A 58 -11.33 16.58 23.32
CA LEU A 58 -11.09 15.14 23.23
C LEU A 58 -11.09 14.51 24.63
N LYS A 59 -12.23 14.08 25.11
CA LYS A 59 -12.38 13.37 26.39
C LYS A 59 -12.26 11.86 26.24
N SER A 60 -12.74 11.33 25.12
CA SER A 60 -12.70 9.92 24.73
C SER A 60 -12.24 9.77 23.28
N LEU A 61 -11.92 8.55 22.84
CA LEU A 61 -11.55 8.29 21.43
C LEU A 61 -12.70 8.64 20.46
N ALA A 62 -13.95 8.47 20.87
CA ALA A 62 -15.12 8.79 20.05
C ALA A 62 -15.22 10.30 19.73
N ASP A 63 -14.66 11.16 20.58
CA ASP A 63 -14.70 12.61 20.36
C ASP A 63 -13.81 13.05 19.17
N LEU A 64 -12.95 12.17 18.67
CA LEU A 64 -12.11 12.46 17.50
C LEU A 64 -12.98 12.80 16.26
N SER A 65 -14.15 12.21 16.16
CA SER A 65 -15.11 12.48 15.07
C SER A 65 -15.57 13.95 14.99
N LYS A 66 -15.44 14.71 16.06
CA LYS A 66 -15.76 16.15 16.08
C LYS A 66 -14.74 17.00 15.31
N PHE A 67 -13.50 16.52 15.18
CA PHE A 67 -12.43 17.23 14.52
C PHE A 67 -12.52 17.13 12.99
N PRO A 68 -12.07 18.17 12.25
CA PRO A 68 -12.15 18.18 10.80
C PRO A 68 -11.22 17.13 10.18
N PHE A 69 -11.57 16.72 8.97
CA PHE A 69 -10.69 15.90 8.14
C PHE A 69 -9.54 16.71 7.55
N THR A 70 -8.44 16.02 7.29
CA THR A 70 -7.36 16.50 6.43
C THR A 70 -7.45 15.77 5.09
N VAL A 71 -7.32 16.49 3.99
CA VAL A 71 -7.31 15.93 2.64
C VAL A 71 -6.02 16.29 1.90
N LYS A 72 -5.76 15.59 0.80
CA LYS A 72 -4.50 15.76 0.04
C LYS A 72 -4.30 17.19 -0.49
N SER A 73 -5.38 17.92 -0.82
CA SER A 73 -5.32 19.33 -1.19
C SER A 73 -4.76 20.20 -0.07
N ASP A 74 -5.13 19.94 1.19
CA ASP A 74 -4.62 20.74 2.32
C ASP A 74 -3.09 20.68 2.41
N LEU A 75 -2.49 19.49 2.17
CA LEU A 75 -1.04 19.36 2.16
C LEU A 75 -0.39 20.12 0.99
N ARG A 76 -1.04 20.14 -0.17
CA ARG A 76 -0.56 20.86 -1.36
C ARG A 76 -0.71 22.39 -1.23
N ASP A 77 -1.80 22.85 -0.63
CA ASP A 77 -2.09 24.27 -0.43
C ASP A 77 -1.13 24.87 0.61
N ASN A 78 -0.62 24.04 1.52
CA ASN A 78 0.39 24.40 2.52
C ASN A 78 1.83 24.02 2.10
N TYR A 79 2.06 23.75 0.82
CA TYR A 79 3.39 23.45 0.27
C TYR A 79 4.36 24.63 0.46
N PRO A 80 5.65 24.40 0.79
CA PRO A 80 6.24 23.08 1.08
C PRO A 80 6.21 22.69 2.56
N PHE A 81 6.14 23.61 3.52
CA PHE A 81 6.38 23.35 4.95
C PHE A 81 5.26 23.84 5.88
N GLY A 82 4.15 24.32 5.32
CA GLY A 82 3.04 24.88 6.11
C GLY A 82 2.31 23.89 7.01
N MET A 83 2.53 22.57 6.80
CA MET A 83 2.00 21.52 7.66
C MET A 83 2.99 21.03 8.73
N PHE A 84 4.19 21.62 8.81
CA PHE A 84 5.19 21.20 9.79
C PHE A 84 4.91 21.83 11.16
N ALA A 85 4.96 21.00 12.21
CA ALA A 85 4.75 21.39 13.60
C ALA A 85 6.06 21.66 14.35
N VAL A 86 7.20 21.62 13.65
CA VAL A 86 8.53 21.88 14.20
C VAL A 86 9.31 22.84 13.29
N PRO A 87 10.27 23.61 13.82
CA PRO A 87 11.13 24.44 12.99
C PRO A 87 12.03 23.58 12.10
N ARG A 88 12.43 24.11 10.94
CA ARG A 88 13.28 23.41 9.97
C ARG A 88 14.56 22.82 10.54
N THR A 89 15.10 23.42 11.57
CA THR A 89 16.31 22.95 12.28
C THR A 89 16.13 21.62 13.00
N GLN A 90 14.89 21.21 13.26
CA GLN A 90 14.55 19.92 13.86
C GLN A 90 14.12 18.88 12.82
N VAL A 91 13.98 19.27 11.54
CA VAL A 91 13.65 18.34 10.45
C VAL A 91 14.93 17.65 9.98
N ALA A 92 15.02 16.36 10.23
CA ALA A 92 16.17 15.53 9.85
C ALA A 92 16.07 14.98 8.42
N ARG A 93 14.82 14.81 7.90
CA ARG A 93 14.58 14.25 6.57
C ARG A 93 13.30 14.79 5.95
N ILE A 94 13.31 14.91 4.63
CA ILE A 94 12.16 15.28 3.81
C ILE A 94 11.96 14.19 2.76
N HIS A 95 10.71 13.77 2.61
CA HIS A 95 10.25 12.98 1.48
C HIS A 95 9.13 13.70 0.74
N ALA A 96 8.79 13.22 -0.45
CA ALA A 96 7.66 13.75 -1.20
C ALA A 96 7.01 12.65 -2.06
N SER A 97 5.69 12.69 -2.15
CA SER A 97 4.99 11.84 -3.10
C SER A 97 5.03 12.46 -4.51
N SER A 98 5.07 11.62 -5.54
CA SER A 98 4.95 12.07 -6.93
C SER A 98 3.57 12.71 -7.15
N GLY A 99 3.54 14.02 -7.38
CA GLY A 99 2.30 14.72 -7.71
C GLY A 99 1.96 14.56 -9.18
N THR A 100 0.89 13.86 -9.52
CA THR A 100 0.35 13.81 -10.90
C THR A 100 -0.18 15.16 -11.38
N THR A 101 -0.34 16.14 -10.50
CA THR A 101 -0.96 17.46 -10.74
C THR A 101 -0.03 18.66 -10.48
N GLY A 102 1.29 18.47 -10.54
CA GLY A 102 2.29 19.55 -10.51
C GLY A 102 3.04 19.69 -9.18
N LYS A 103 2.41 20.08 -8.06
CA LYS A 103 3.10 20.19 -6.76
C LYS A 103 3.11 18.85 -6.03
N PRO A 104 4.29 18.35 -5.59
CA PRO A 104 4.38 17.14 -4.77
C PRO A 104 3.80 17.39 -3.37
N THR A 105 3.36 16.33 -2.71
CA THR A 105 3.05 16.37 -1.29
C THR A 105 4.34 16.14 -0.51
N VAL A 106 4.77 17.17 0.22
CA VAL A 106 6.00 17.14 1.03
C VAL A 106 5.71 16.64 2.43
N VAL A 107 6.53 15.74 2.93
CA VAL A 107 6.44 15.19 4.29
C VAL A 107 7.78 15.31 5.01
N GLY A 108 7.75 15.75 6.26
CA GLY A 108 8.93 15.96 7.10
C GLY A 108 9.01 14.96 8.24
N TYR A 109 10.22 14.71 8.69
CA TYR A 109 10.52 13.79 9.79
C TYR A 109 11.56 14.41 10.72
N THR A 110 11.33 14.38 12.03
CA THR A 110 12.37 14.58 13.03
C THR A 110 13.28 13.35 13.13
N LYS A 111 14.33 13.42 13.93
CA LYS A 111 15.13 12.23 14.23
C LYS A 111 14.29 11.15 14.93
N ASN A 112 13.43 11.57 15.88
CA ASN A 112 12.52 10.66 16.59
C ASN A 112 11.49 10.03 15.64
N ASP A 113 10.97 10.78 14.67
CA ASP A 113 10.08 10.24 13.64
C ASP A 113 10.78 9.14 12.83
N ILE A 114 12.06 9.35 12.46
CA ILE A 114 12.84 8.35 11.71
C ILE A 114 13.08 7.11 12.56
N ASP A 115 13.42 7.27 13.84
CA ASP A 115 13.63 6.14 14.75
C ASP A 115 12.34 5.35 14.97
N THR A 116 11.21 6.03 15.22
CA THR A 116 9.89 5.41 15.32
C THR A 116 9.51 4.67 14.04
N TRP A 117 9.75 5.27 12.88
CA TRP A 117 9.46 4.64 11.60
C TRP A 117 10.32 3.39 11.36
N ALA A 118 11.60 3.44 11.71
CA ALA A 118 12.48 2.27 11.64
C ALA A 118 11.98 1.14 12.56
N ASP A 119 11.50 1.45 13.77
CA ASP A 119 10.92 0.46 14.68
C ASP A 119 9.64 -0.19 14.11
N LEU A 120 8.78 0.61 13.48
CA LEU A 120 7.53 0.13 12.85
C LEU A 120 7.79 -0.80 11.67
N VAL A 121 8.75 -0.45 10.81
CA VAL A 121 9.12 -1.32 9.69
C VAL A 121 9.86 -2.57 10.17
N ALA A 122 10.72 -2.47 11.20
CA ALA A 122 11.33 -3.62 11.83
C ALA A 122 10.28 -4.57 12.44
N ARG A 123 9.23 -4.03 13.08
CA ARG A 123 8.07 -4.80 13.56
C ARG A 123 7.35 -5.49 12.40
N SER A 124 7.14 -4.80 11.29
CA SER A 124 6.52 -5.35 10.09
C SER A 124 7.36 -6.48 9.47
N ILE A 125 8.68 -6.33 9.42
CA ILE A 125 9.61 -7.39 8.96
C ILE A 125 9.51 -8.61 9.86
N ARG A 126 9.49 -8.44 11.20
CA ARG A 126 9.30 -9.57 12.13
C ARG A 126 7.93 -10.23 11.96
N ALA A 127 6.87 -9.44 11.80
CA ALA A 127 5.53 -9.97 11.53
C ALA A 127 5.48 -10.80 10.24
N ALA A 128 6.21 -10.40 9.22
CA ALA A 128 6.39 -11.14 7.97
C ALA A 128 7.27 -12.41 8.11
N GLY A 129 7.86 -12.65 9.28
CA GLY A 129 8.72 -13.80 9.55
C GLY A 129 10.22 -13.56 9.41
N GLY A 130 10.64 -12.30 9.16
CA GLY A 130 12.05 -11.90 9.11
C GLY A 130 12.70 -11.93 10.50
N ARG A 131 14.00 -12.22 10.55
CA ARG A 131 14.79 -12.39 11.78
C ARG A 131 16.11 -11.64 11.68
N ALA A 132 16.67 -11.30 12.81
CA ALA A 132 18.04 -10.80 12.88
C ALA A 132 19.01 -11.79 12.19
N GLY A 133 19.91 -11.25 11.38
CA GLY A 133 20.85 -12.02 10.56
C GLY A 133 20.33 -12.40 9.17
N ASP A 134 19.03 -12.24 8.87
CA ASP A 134 18.52 -12.37 7.49
C ASP A 134 19.09 -11.27 6.59
N MET A 135 19.18 -11.54 5.30
CA MET A 135 19.58 -10.57 4.29
C MET A 135 18.36 -10.12 3.50
N ILE A 136 18.15 -8.81 3.38
CA ILE A 136 16.99 -8.21 2.73
C ILE A 136 17.40 -7.47 1.46
N HIS A 137 16.84 -7.89 0.33
CA HIS A 137 16.98 -7.24 -0.97
C HIS A 137 15.89 -6.17 -1.12
N VAL A 138 16.28 -4.89 -1.06
CA VAL A 138 15.36 -3.76 -1.16
C VAL A 138 15.28 -3.27 -2.60
N SER A 139 14.17 -3.58 -3.27
CA SER A 139 13.86 -3.18 -4.65
C SER A 139 12.84 -2.04 -4.73
N TYR A 140 12.53 -1.38 -3.62
CA TYR A 140 11.80 -0.11 -3.63
C TYR A 140 12.71 1.04 -4.04
N GLY A 141 12.16 2.02 -4.79
CA GLY A 141 12.91 3.21 -5.18
C GLY A 141 13.41 4.03 -3.97
N TYR A 142 14.67 4.41 -4.02
CA TYR A 142 15.28 5.37 -3.09
C TYR A 142 15.09 6.80 -3.58
N GLY A 143 15.30 7.79 -2.72
CA GLY A 143 15.13 9.21 -3.03
C GLY A 143 13.95 9.84 -2.29
N LEU A 144 13.14 10.66 -2.96
CA LEU A 144 12.02 11.35 -2.32
C LEU A 144 10.85 10.41 -1.95
N PHE A 145 10.73 9.29 -2.62
CA PHE A 145 9.75 8.26 -2.26
C PHE A 145 10.12 7.58 -0.94
N THR A 146 9.11 7.28 -0.11
CA THR A 146 9.34 6.75 1.25
C THR A 146 9.71 5.27 1.29
N GLY A 147 9.41 4.50 0.22
CA GLY A 147 9.52 3.05 0.22
C GLY A 147 10.93 2.52 0.48
N GLY A 148 11.91 2.98 -0.30
CA GLY A 148 13.29 2.49 -0.20
C GLY A 148 13.95 2.77 1.15
N LEU A 149 13.93 4.04 1.60
CA LEU A 149 14.54 4.40 2.87
C LEU A 149 13.78 3.85 4.08
N GLY A 150 12.43 3.75 4.01
CA GLY A 150 11.65 3.11 5.07
C GLY A 150 12.03 1.64 5.24
N ALA A 151 12.07 0.88 4.14
CA ALA A 151 12.52 -0.51 4.14
C ALA A 151 13.95 -0.66 4.67
N HIS A 152 14.87 0.17 4.19
CA HIS A 152 16.29 0.15 4.55
C HIS A 152 16.50 0.31 6.07
N TYR A 153 16.05 1.43 6.64
CA TYR A 153 16.24 1.69 8.08
C TYR A 153 15.48 0.68 8.96
N GLY A 154 14.33 0.21 8.51
CA GLY A 154 13.61 -0.85 9.22
C GLY A 154 14.35 -2.19 9.21
N ALA A 155 14.95 -2.56 8.08
CA ALA A 155 15.74 -3.77 7.96
C ALA A 155 16.99 -3.73 8.85
N GLU A 156 17.75 -2.63 8.84
CA GLU A 156 18.89 -2.43 9.76
C GLU A 156 18.44 -2.49 11.23
N ARG A 157 17.31 -1.85 11.57
CA ARG A 157 16.71 -1.89 12.93
C ARG A 157 16.27 -3.29 13.34
N ALA A 158 15.84 -4.12 12.40
CA ALA A 158 15.51 -5.53 12.63
C ALA A 158 16.75 -6.42 12.81
N GLY A 159 17.95 -5.89 12.61
CA GLY A 159 19.21 -6.65 12.65
C GLY A 159 19.52 -7.42 11.37
N CYS A 160 18.94 -7.02 10.26
CA CYS A 160 19.14 -7.64 8.97
C CYS A 160 20.26 -6.94 8.17
N THR A 161 20.89 -7.68 7.25
CA THR A 161 21.78 -7.09 6.26
C THR A 161 20.99 -6.57 5.07
N VAL A 162 21.22 -5.33 4.64
CA VAL A 162 20.48 -4.69 3.55
C VAL A 162 21.27 -4.71 2.24
N ILE A 163 20.62 -5.14 1.16
CA ILE A 163 21.09 -4.92 -0.22
C ILE A 163 20.26 -3.76 -0.80
N PRO A 164 20.80 -2.53 -0.87
CA PRO A 164 20.03 -1.33 -1.27
C PRO A 164 20.00 -1.16 -2.78
N MET A 165 19.42 -2.14 -3.50
CA MET A 165 19.45 -2.19 -4.96
C MET A 165 18.62 -1.09 -5.63
N SER A 166 17.53 -0.65 -4.97
CA SER A 166 16.51 0.22 -5.60
C SER A 166 15.69 -0.49 -6.68
N GLY A 167 14.71 0.19 -7.28
CA GLY A 167 13.94 -0.34 -8.40
C GLY A 167 14.67 -0.24 -9.74
N GLY A 168 14.22 -1.00 -10.72
CA GLY A 168 14.80 -1.04 -12.07
C GLY A 168 15.99 -2.00 -12.20
N GLN A 169 16.66 -1.96 -13.34
CA GLN A 169 17.81 -2.82 -13.66
C GLN A 169 17.52 -4.32 -13.44
N THR A 170 16.45 -4.84 -14.01
CA THR A 170 15.85 -6.14 -13.66
C THR A 170 16.84 -7.30 -13.79
N GLU A 171 17.71 -7.29 -14.80
CA GLU A 171 18.77 -8.31 -14.94
C GLU A 171 19.70 -8.33 -13.74
N LYS A 172 20.07 -7.13 -13.24
CA LYS A 172 20.94 -7.00 -12.08
C LYS A 172 20.24 -7.40 -10.78
N GLN A 173 18.91 -7.21 -10.67
CA GLN A 173 18.12 -7.74 -9.54
C GLN A 173 18.31 -9.26 -9.45
N VAL A 174 18.09 -9.97 -10.55
CA VAL A 174 18.25 -11.43 -10.63
C VAL A 174 19.69 -11.83 -10.31
N GLN A 175 20.67 -11.16 -10.92
CA GLN A 175 22.09 -11.43 -10.64
C GLN A 175 22.41 -11.32 -9.15
N LEU A 176 22.02 -10.21 -8.49
CA LEU A 176 22.31 -10.01 -7.06
C LEU A 176 21.56 -10.99 -6.15
N ILE A 177 20.35 -11.41 -6.52
CA ILE A 177 19.62 -12.45 -5.79
C ILE A 177 20.38 -13.78 -5.89
N GLN A 178 20.95 -14.14 -7.04
CA GLN A 178 21.77 -15.33 -7.23
C GLN A 178 23.10 -15.26 -6.47
N ASP A 179 23.78 -14.11 -6.54
CA ASP A 179 25.13 -13.93 -5.99
C ASP A 179 25.11 -13.80 -4.46
N PHE A 180 24.21 -12.96 -3.91
CA PHE A 180 24.19 -12.61 -2.50
C PHE A 180 23.23 -13.49 -1.68
N LYS A 181 22.34 -14.20 -2.34
CA LYS A 181 21.40 -15.16 -1.73
C LYS A 181 20.58 -14.54 -0.57
N PRO A 182 19.87 -13.43 -0.79
CA PRO A 182 19.00 -12.83 0.23
C PRO A 182 17.89 -13.79 0.65
N ASP A 183 17.45 -13.63 1.91
CA ASP A 183 16.32 -14.38 2.47
C ASP A 183 14.98 -13.70 2.18
N ILE A 184 14.98 -12.38 2.08
CA ILE A 184 13.78 -11.53 2.00
C ILE A 184 13.93 -10.56 0.83
N ILE A 185 12.83 -10.33 0.10
CA ILE A 185 12.73 -9.24 -0.86
C ILE A 185 11.63 -8.26 -0.44
N MET A 186 11.92 -6.95 -0.54
CA MET A 186 10.93 -5.88 -0.35
C MET A 186 10.76 -5.13 -1.66
N VAL A 187 9.57 -5.23 -2.26
CA VAL A 187 9.31 -4.79 -3.64
C VAL A 187 7.80 -4.56 -3.87
N THR A 188 7.41 -3.87 -4.94
CA THR A 188 6.00 -3.83 -5.35
C THR A 188 5.58 -5.18 -5.96
N PRO A 189 4.34 -5.63 -5.76
CA PRO A 189 3.89 -6.93 -6.28
C PRO A 189 4.02 -7.03 -7.81
N SER A 190 3.69 -5.97 -8.55
CA SER A 190 3.84 -5.96 -10.00
C SER A 190 5.31 -6.06 -10.45
N TYR A 191 6.24 -5.44 -9.74
CA TYR A 191 7.65 -5.54 -10.08
C TYR A 191 8.25 -6.91 -9.71
N MET A 192 7.71 -7.58 -8.68
CA MET A 192 8.08 -8.97 -8.40
C MET A 192 7.73 -9.91 -9.56
N GLN A 193 6.57 -9.72 -10.21
CA GLN A 193 6.23 -10.49 -11.41
C GLN A 193 7.25 -10.26 -12.53
N VAL A 194 7.71 -9.02 -12.75
CA VAL A 194 8.76 -8.70 -13.73
C VAL A 194 10.10 -9.36 -13.38
N ILE A 195 10.45 -9.44 -12.09
CA ILE A 195 11.66 -10.13 -11.64
C ILE A 195 11.52 -11.64 -11.90
N ILE A 196 10.37 -12.25 -11.63
CA ILE A 196 10.09 -13.67 -11.91
C ILE A 196 10.22 -13.95 -13.42
N GLU A 197 9.62 -13.12 -14.28
CA GLU A 197 9.76 -13.22 -15.74
C GLU A 197 11.25 -13.16 -16.17
N GLN A 198 12.03 -12.32 -15.50
CA GLN A 198 13.46 -12.21 -15.82
C GLN A 198 14.27 -13.45 -15.42
N PHE A 199 13.91 -14.13 -14.30
CA PHE A 199 14.48 -15.45 -13.99
C PHE A 199 14.21 -16.43 -15.14
N GLU A 200 12.96 -16.53 -15.60
CA GLU A 200 12.58 -17.42 -16.68
C GLU A 200 13.30 -17.10 -17.99
N ARG A 201 13.49 -15.81 -18.34
CA ARG A 201 14.26 -15.38 -19.54
C ARG A 201 15.70 -15.80 -19.49
N GLN A 202 16.30 -15.85 -18.30
CA GLN A 202 17.66 -16.33 -18.09
C GLN A 202 17.76 -17.85 -17.99
N GLY A 203 16.63 -18.59 -18.13
CA GLY A 203 16.59 -20.04 -18.01
C GLY A 203 16.70 -20.54 -16.57
N LEU A 204 16.41 -19.67 -15.59
CA LEU A 204 16.41 -19.94 -14.15
C LEU A 204 14.99 -20.11 -13.64
N ASP A 205 14.82 -20.90 -12.56
CA ASP A 205 13.55 -20.95 -11.82
C ASP A 205 13.67 -20.07 -10.56
N ALA A 206 12.74 -19.14 -10.38
CA ALA A 206 12.73 -18.27 -9.22
C ALA A 206 12.54 -19.04 -7.90
N LYS A 207 11.94 -20.26 -7.93
CA LYS A 207 11.82 -21.15 -6.77
C LYS A 207 13.14 -21.68 -6.26
N ASP A 208 14.14 -21.76 -7.13
CA ASP A 208 15.48 -22.23 -6.77
C ASP A 208 16.32 -21.11 -6.14
N SER A 209 15.78 -19.89 -6.06
CA SER A 209 16.43 -18.79 -5.36
C SER A 209 16.47 -19.01 -3.86
N SER A 210 17.28 -18.20 -3.16
CA SER A 210 17.38 -18.22 -1.70
C SER A 210 16.20 -17.54 -1.00
N LEU A 211 15.36 -16.83 -1.75
CA LEU A 211 14.22 -16.08 -1.19
C LEU A 211 13.25 -16.99 -0.47
N LYS A 212 12.80 -16.53 0.69
CA LYS A 212 11.82 -17.21 1.55
C LYS A 212 10.58 -16.37 1.78
N ILE A 213 10.76 -15.03 1.81
CA ILE A 213 9.72 -14.06 2.15
C ILE A 213 9.74 -12.94 1.13
N GLY A 214 8.56 -12.56 0.64
CA GLY A 214 8.34 -11.34 -0.10
C GLY A 214 7.44 -10.39 0.71
N ILE A 215 7.90 -9.16 0.95
CA ILE A 215 7.11 -8.13 1.63
C ILE A 215 6.69 -7.11 0.56
N PHE A 216 5.41 -7.13 0.22
CA PHE A 216 4.84 -6.41 -0.91
C PHE A 216 3.95 -5.27 -0.48
N GLY A 217 4.00 -4.14 -1.17
CA GLY A 217 3.16 -2.99 -0.89
C GLY A 217 3.31 -1.88 -1.92
N ALA A 218 2.86 -0.69 -1.56
CA ALA A 218 2.84 0.51 -2.36
C ALA A 218 1.76 0.55 -3.46
N GLU A 219 1.16 -0.56 -3.83
CA GLU A 219 0.04 -0.65 -4.76
C GLU A 219 -0.98 -1.70 -4.28
N PRO A 220 -2.27 -1.56 -4.62
CA PRO A 220 -3.25 -2.62 -4.39
C PRO A 220 -2.87 -3.88 -5.19
N TRP A 221 -3.10 -5.05 -4.61
CA TRP A 221 -2.90 -6.34 -5.25
C TRP A 221 -3.87 -7.39 -4.72
N THR A 222 -4.19 -8.37 -5.55
CA THR A 222 -5.25 -9.35 -5.27
C THR A 222 -4.71 -10.64 -4.66
N GLU A 223 -5.61 -11.46 -4.11
CA GLU A 223 -5.27 -12.81 -3.65
C GLU A 223 -4.85 -13.72 -4.83
N ALA A 224 -5.36 -13.44 -6.03
CA ALA A 224 -4.94 -14.15 -7.23
C ALA A 224 -3.46 -13.86 -7.53
N MET A 225 -3.04 -12.59 -7.45
CA MET A 225 -1.63 -12.21 -7.63
C MET A 225 -0.75 -12.77 -6.52
N ARG A 226 -1.21 -12.80 -5.25
CA ARG A 226 -0.49 -13.45 -4.16
C ARG A 226 -0.18 -14.91 -4.50
N ARG A 227 -1.21 -15.67 -4.86
CA ARG A 227 -1.05 -17.09 -5.21
C ARG A 227 -0.13 -17.30 -6.40
N ASP A 228 -0.20 -16.44 -7.41
CA ASP A 228 0.68 -16.51 -8.57
C ASP A 228 2.15 -16.29 -8.19
N ILE A 229 2.44 -15.24 -7.41
CA ILE A 229 3.79 -14.95 -6.92
C ILE A 229 4.32 -16.10 -6.04
N GLU A 230 3.53 -16.55 -5.05
CA GLU A 230 3.92 -17.66 -4.16
C GLU A 230 4.18 -18.94 -4.94
N ALA A 231 3.33 -19.25 -5.93
CA ALA A 231 3.49 -20.42 -6.78
C ALA A 231 4.72 -20.37 -7.67
N LYS A 232 5.07 -19.18 -8.20
CA LYS A 232 6.20 -19.01 -9.13
C LYS A 232 7.55 -18.78 -8.44
N ALA A 233 7.57 -18.17 -7.27
CA ALA A 233 8.80 -17.84 -6.54
C ALA A 233 9.07 -18.75 -5.32
N GLY A 234 8.10 -19.53 -4.86
CA GLY A 234 8.27 -20.43 -3.72
C GLY A 234 8.45 -19.71 -2.38
N ILE A 235 7.88 -18.50 -2.23
CA ILE A 235 8.04 -17.62 -1.07
C ILE A 235 6.72 -17.45 -0.31
N ASP A 236 6.80 -16.99 0.95
CA ASP A 236 5.66 -16.44 1.67
C ASP A 236 5.46 -14.96 1.26
N ALA A 237 4.33 -14.64 0.64
CA ALA A 237 3.99 -13.29 0.21
C ALA A 237 3.14 -12.57 1.26
N VAL A 238 3.66 -11.49 1.82
CA VAL A 238 3.08 -10.73 2.94
C VAL A 238 2.82 -9.28 2.52
N ASP A 239 1.66 -8.75 2.85
CA ASP A 239 1.27 -7.38 2.54
C ASP A 239 1.80 -6.39 3.59
N ILE A 240 2.40 -5.27 3.12
CA ILE A 240 2.77 -4.13 3.95
C ILE A 240 2.09 -2.88 3.42
N TYR A 241 1.31 -2.22 4.27
CA TYR A 241 0.59 -1.02 3.93
C TYR A 241 1.25 0.23 4.52
N GLY A 242 1.18 1.32 3.78
CA GLY A 242 1.57 2.64 4.24
C GLY A 242 1.42 3.71 3.17
N LEU A 243 1.46 4.95 3.60
CA LEU A 243 1.42 6.12 2.74
C LEU A 243 2.34 7.20 3.31
N SER A 244 2.98 7.95 2.42
CA SER A 244 3.98 8.97 2.78
C SER A 244 3.41 10.02 3.72
N GLU A 245 2.16 10.41 3.52
CA GLU A 245 1.47 11.45 4.28
C GLU A 245 1.36 11.09 5.77
N VAL A 246 1.13 9.82 6.09
CA VAL A 246 1.01 9.34 7.49
C VAL A 246 2.37 8.99 8.07
N MET A 247 3.15 8.10 7.43
CA MET A 247 4.50 7.74 7.88
C MET A 247 5.38 7.23 6.73
N GLY A 248 4.88 6.42 5.84
CA GLY A 248 5.57 5.62 4.84
C GLY A 248 5.16 4.16 4.95
N PRO A 249 5.92 3.19 4.45
CA PRO A 249 5.65 1.77 4.69
C PRO A 249 5.69 1.44 6.19
N GLY A 250 4.91 0.46 6.61
CA GLY A 250 4.86 0.04 8.02
C GLY A 250 3.83 0.79 8.86
N VAL A 251 2.75 1.32 8.27
CA VAL A 251 1.55 1.74 8.99
C VAL A 251 0.76 0.51 9.43
N ALA A 252 0.67 -0.48 8.53
CA ALA A 252 0.13 -1.80 8.82
C ALA A 252 0.93 -2.88 8.07
N SER A 253 0.89 -4.12 8.56
CA SER A 253 1.53 -5.27 7.92
C SER A 253 0.81 -6.56 8.26
N GLU A 254 0.72 -7.45 7.31
CA GLU A 254 0.24 -8.81 7.60
C GLU A 254 1.23 -9.57 8.50
N CYS A 255 0.68 -10.54 9.21
CA CYS A 255 1.44 -11.55 9.93
C CYS A 255 1.54 -12.81 9.06
N VAL A 256 2.74 -13.36 8.92
CA VAL A 256 2.98 -14.54 8.08
C VAL A 256 2.16 -15.76 8.50
N GLU A 257 1.84 -15.85 9.80
CA GLU A 257 1.06 -16.94 10.37
C GLU A 257 -0.42 -16.94 9.99
N SER A 258 -0.98 -15.78 9.62
CA SER A 258 -2.41 -15.68 9.31
C SER A 258 -2.70 -15.19 7.89
N LYS A 259 -1.92 -14.25 7.39
CA LYS A 259 -2.13 -13.59 6.07
C LYS A 259 -3.60 -13.19 5.84
N ASP A 260 -4.26 -12.72 6.91
CA ASP A 260 -5.70 -12.45 6.97
C ASP A 260 -6.05 -10.96 7.00
N GLY A 261 -5.15 -10.15 6.47
CA GLY A 261 -5.20 -8.69 6.37
C GLY A 261 -4.18 -8.00 7.27
N PRO A 262 -3.65 -6.83 6.81
CA PRO A 262 -2.63 -6.10 7.54
C PRO A 262 -3.09 -5.66 8.93
N VAL A 263 -2.31 -6.01 9.95
CA VAL A 263 -2.45 -5.52 11.33
C VAL A 263 -2.02 -4.06 11.36
N ILE A 264 -2.90 -3.17 11.80
CA ILE A 264 -2.60 -1.75 11.95
C ILE A 264 -1.84 -1.55 13.25
N TRP A 265 -0.69 -0.88 13.22
CA TRP A 265 0.07 -0.56 14.43
C TRP A 265 -0.64 0.54 15.21
N GLU A 266 -1.75 0.17 15.90
CA GLU A 266 -2.69 1.08 16.56
C GLU A 266 -2.09 1.86 17.73
N ASP A 267 -0.93 1.50 18.19
CA ASP A 267 -0.15 2.31 19.13
C ASP A 267 0.43 3.58 18.49
N HIS A 268 0.59 3.60 17.18
CA HIS A 268 1.11 4.74 16.42
C HIS A 268 0.14 5.38 15.45
N PHE A 269 -0.94 4.67 15.07
CA PHE A 269 -1.92 5.13 14.10
C PHE A 269 -3.34 4.81 14.58
N TYR A 270 -4.19 5.82 14.62
CA TYR A 270 -5.60 5.62 14.94
C TYR A 270 -6.42 5.53 13.65
N PRO A 271 -7.01 4.38 13.33
CA PRO A 271 -7.84 4.19 12.15
C PRO A 271 -9.31 4.52 12.42
N GLU A 272 -9.97 5.10 11.42
CA GLU A 272 -11.42 5.24 11.32
C GLU A 272 -11.85 4.74 9.93
N ILE A 273 -13.08 4.21 9.84
CA ILE A 273 -13.76 4.00 8.55
C ILE A 273 -14.91 4.99 8.45
N ILE A 274 -15.00 5.66 7.31
CA ILE A 274 -16.06 6.63 7.05
C ILE A 274 -16.79 6.31 5.75
N ASP A 275 -17.99 6.79 5.65
CA ASP A 275 -18.67 6.89 4.37
C ASP A 275 -17.93 7.91 3.47
N PRO A 276 -17.53 7.55 2.26
CA PRO A 276 -16.72 8.44 1.41
C PRO A 276 -17.47 9.70 0.93
N GLU A 277 -18.81 9.68 0.92
CA GLU A 277 -19.64 10.80 0.46
C GLU A 277 -20.04 11.72 1.63
N THR A 278 -20.58 11.14 2.71
CA THR A 278 -21.10 11.91 3.85
C THR A 278 -20.03 12.23 4.89
N GLY A 279 -18.96 11.44 4.98
CA GLY A 279 -17.95 11.54 6.02
C GLY A 279 -18.39 10.99 7.38
N GLU A 280 -19.54 10.34 7.47
CA GLU A 280 -20.02 9.71 8.69
C GLU A 280 -19.20 8.48 9.04
N LEU A 281 -18.99 8.26 10.36
CA LEU A 281 -18.28 7.06 10.84
C LEU A 281 -19.12 5.82 10.57
N LYS A 282 -18.43 4.76 10.13
CA LYS A 282 -18.98 3.42 9.97
C LYS A 282 -18.46 2.50 11.08
N ALA A 283 -19.25 1.47 11.39
CA ALA A 283 -18.84 0.46 12.36
C ALA A 283 -17.73 -0.43 11.83
N ASP A 284 -16.96 -1.03 12.74
CA ASP A 284 -15.97 -2.06 12.38
C ASP A 284 -16.67 -3.20 11.61
N GLY A 285 -16.07 -3.67 10.53
CA GLY A 285 -16.63 -4.65 9.60
C GLY A 285 -17.35 -4.07 8.41
N GLU A 286 -17.84 -2.83 8.47
CA GLU A 286 -18.45 -2.14 7.33
C GLU A 286 -17.38 -1.58 6.39
N GLU A 287 -17.66 -1.62 5.09
CA GLU A 287 -16.79 -1.07 4.06
C GLU A 287 -16.96 0.45 3.93
N GLY A 288 -15.83 1.16 3.85
CA GLY A 288 -15.80 2.59 3.65
C GLY A 288 -14.39 3.10 3.40
N GLU A 289 -14.21 4.42 3.42
CA GLU A 289 -12.91 5.06 3.23
C GLU A 289 -12.11 5.01 4.53
N LEU A 290 -10.88 4.55 4.44
CA LEU A 290 -9.94 4.52 5.57
C LEU A 290 -9.42 5.93 5.86
N VAL A 291 -9.42 6.29 7.13
CA VAL A 291 -8.92 7.55 7.65
C VAL A 291 -7.90 7.25 8.73
N PHE A 292 -6.77 7.97 8.73
CA PHE A 292 -5.76 7.85 9.78
C PHE A 292 -5.50 9.16 10.53
N THR A 293 -5.29 9.03 11.83
CA THR A 293 -4.64 10.04 12.66
C THR A 293 -3.31 9.48 13.18
N SER A 294 -2.20 10.18 12.93
CA SER A 294 -0.90 9.80 13.49
C SER A 294 -0.86 10.11 14.98
N LEU A 295 -0.30 9.20 15.79
CA LEU A 295 -0.28 9.32 17.25
C LEU A 295 1.09 9.73 17.81
N SER A 296 2.14 9.60 17.00
CA SER A 296 3.52 9.79 17.46
C SER A 296 4.38 10.63 16.52
N LYS A 297 3.85 11.05 15.36
CA LYS A 297 4.61 11.84 14.38
C LYS A 297 4.77 13.29 14.84
N GLU A 298 6.01 13.76 14.93
CA GLU A 298 6.36 15.06 15.48
C GLU A 298 6.44 16.16 14.42
N ALA A 299 7.19 15.90 13.32
CA ALA A 299 7.47 16.94 12.34
C ALA A 299 6.21 17.39 11.60
N MET A 300 5.36 16.45 11.26
CA MET A 300 4.12 16.70 10.50
C MET A 300 3.00 15.81 11.06
N PRO A 301 2.36 16.22 12.16
CA PRO A 301 1.22 15.48 12.69
C PRO A 301 0.09 15.47 11.66
N ILE A 302 -0.57 14.34 11.50
CA ILE A 302 -1.70 14.15 10.61
C ILE A 302 -2.93 13.86 11.43
N VAL A 303 -3.99 14.63 11.23
CA VAL A 303 -5.28 14.49 11.95
C VAL A 303 -6.37 14.13 10.95
N ARG A 304 -7.01 12.98 11.16
CA ARG A 304 -8.14 12.49 10.35
C ARG A 304 -7.90 12.59 8.84
N TYR A 305 -6.76 12.08 8.38
CA TYR A 305 -6.38 12.13 6.97
C TYR A 305 -7.18 11.12 6.15
N ARG A 306 -7.91 11.61 5.16
CA ARG A 306 -8.67 10.82 4.20
C ARG A 306 -7.71 10.19 3.19
N THR A 307 -7.52 8.87 3.28
CA THR A 307 -6.57 8.14 2.43
C THR A 307 -7.09 7.91 1.02
N ARG A 308 -8.40 7.91 0.85
CA ARG A 308 -9.15 7.48 -0.33
C ARG A 308 -9.14 5.97 -0.55
N ASP A 309 -8.43 5.20 0.26
CA ASP A 309 -8.43 3.74 0.18
C ASP A 309 -9.73 3.17 0.77
N LEU A 310 -10.40 2.29 0.02
CA LEU A 310 -11.64 1.64 0.44
C LEU A 310 -11.31 0.28 1.04
N THR A 311 -11.69 0.10 2.29
CA THR A 311 -11.49 -1.10 3.08
C THR A 311 -12.47 -1.18 4.24
N ARG A 312 -12.25 -2.09 5.17
CA ARG A 312 -12.97 -2.24 6.45
C ARG A 312 -12.01 -2.55 7.58
N LEU A 313 -12.37 -2.20 8.81
CA LEU A 313 -11.62 -2.65 9.99
C LEU A 313 -12.12 -4.04 10.42
N LEU A 314 -11.19 -4.90 10.72
CA LEU A 314 -11.42 -6.28 11.14
C LEU A 314 -10.94 -6.50 12.58
N PRO A 315 -11.56 -7.43 13.33
CA PRO A 315 -11.12 -7.72 14.70
C PRO A 315 -9.69 -8.24 14.76
N PRO A 316 -9.02 -8.11 15.92
CA PRO A 316 -7.70 -8.68 16.16
C PRO A 316 -7.65 -10.21 15.95
N THR A 317 -6.49 -10.72 15.49
CA THR A 317 -6.19 -12.16 15.38
C THR A 317 -4.80 -12.47 15.95
N SER A 318 -3.76 -12.36 15.14
CA SER A 318 -2.38 -12.68 15.54
C SER A 318 -1.74 -11.65 16.49
N ARG A 319 -2.29 -10.46 16.56
CA ARG A 319 -1.88 -9.36 17.46
C ARG A 319 -3.11 -8.75 18.10
N ALA A 320 -2.90 -7.99 19.17
CA ALA A 320 -3.98 -7.30 19.89
C ALA A 320 -4.60 -6.11 19.12
N PHE A 321 -4.02 -5.73 18.02
CA PHE A 321 -4.44 -4.63 17.16
C PHE A 321 -5.49 -5.05 16.14
N ARG A 322 -6.37 -4.12 15.74
CA ARG A 322 -7.30 -4.32 14.62
C ARG A 322 -6.51 -4.48 13.32
N ARG A 323 -7.13 -5.16 12.39
CA ARG A 323 -6.62 -5.35 11.04
C ARG A 323 -7.45 -4.54 10.05
N MET A 324 -6.87 -4.27 8.91
CA MET A 324 -7.63 -3.78 7.75
C MET A 324 -7.88 -4.95 6.79
N GLY A 325 -9.05 -4.94 6.16
CA GLY A 325 -9.32 -5.82 5.02
C GLY A 325 -8.45 -5.42 3.83
N LYS A 326 -8.39 -6.27 2.81
CA LYS A 326 -7.75 -5.86 1.55
C LYS A 326 -8.39 -4.59 1.01
N ILE A 327 -7.55 -3.75 0.41
CA ILE A 327 -8.01 -2.55 -0.27
C ILE A 327 -8.76 -2.99 -1.53
N VAL A 328 -10.05 -2.69 -1.57
CA VAL A 328 -10.91 -2.99 -2.73
C VAL A 328 -10.53 -2.09 -3.90
N GLY A 329 -10.12 -0.87 -3.61
CA GLY A 329 -9.73 0.15 -4.57
C GLY A 329 -9.61 1.50 -3.87
N ARG A 330 -9.42 2.55 -4.65
CA ARG A 330 -9.42 3.93 -4.16
C ARG A 330 -10.68 4.64 -4.63
N SER A 331 -11.27 5.46 -3.78
CA SER A 331 -12.46 6.25 -4.17
C SER A 331 -12.18 7.25 -5.29
N ASP A 332 -10.90 7.67 -5.46
CA ASP A 332 -10.45 8.56 -6.54
C ASP A 332 -9.92 7.82 -7.79
N ASP A 333 -9.68 6.51 -7.72
CA ASP A 333 -9.34 5.63 -8.85
C ASP A 333 -10.56 4.82 -9.35
N MET A 334 -11.69 4.94 -8.66
CA MET A 334 -12.94 4.33 -9.07
C MET A 334 -13.43 4.97 -10.38
N MET A 335 -13.62 4.15 -11.38
CA MET A 335 -14.18 4.58 -12.66
C MET A 335 -15.70 4.39 -12.63
N ILE A 336 -16.44 5.44 -12.88
CA ILE A 336 -17.89 5.31 -13.13
C ILE A 336 -18.06 5.08 -14.63
N ILE A 337 -18.46 3.88 -15.00
CA ILE A 337 -18.66 3.46 -16.39
C ILE A 337 -20.12 3.15 -16.60
N ARG A 338 -20.82 3.98 -17.35
CA ARG A 338 -22.28 3.81 -17.62
C ARG A 338 -23.10 3.58 -16.34
N GLY A 339 -22.76 4.30 -15.25
CA GLY A 339 -23.42 4.21 -13.95
C GLY A 339 -22.96 3.05 -13.05
N VAL A 340 -21.96 2.27 -13.48
CA VAL A 340 -21.37 1.19 -12.68
C VAL A 340 -20.04 1.62 -12.11
N ASN A 341 -19.83 1.39 -10.81
CA ASN A 341 -18.53 1.61 -10.16
C ASN A 341 -17.57 0.46 -10.51
N VAL A 342 -16.47 0.78 -11.17
CA VAL A 342 -15.49 -0.19 -11.65
C VAL A 342 -14.13 0.09 -11.01
N PHE A 343 -13.53 -0.95 -10.42
CA PHE A 343 -12.18 -0.90 -9.88
C PHE A 343 -11.21 -1.72 -10.74
N PRO A 344 -9.99 -1.23 -10.98
CA PRO A 344 -8.97 -1.97 -11.73
C PRO A 344 -8.68 -3.37 -11.16
N THR A 345 -8.75 -3.52 -9.83
CA THR A 345 -8.54 -4.80 -9.14
C THR A 345 -9.54 -5.88 -9.54
N GLN A 346 -10.77 -5.52 -9.90
CA GLN A 346 -11.78 -6.48 -10.39
C GLN A 346 -11.37 -7.06 -11.76
N VAL A 347 -10.76 -6.22 -12.61
CA VAL A 347 -10.23 -6.67 -13.91
C VAL A 347 -9.00 -7.56 -13.69
N GLU A 348 -8.14 -7.21 -12.73
CA GLU A 348 -6.96 -8.00 -12.36
C GLU A 348 -7.33 -9.44 -11.98
N GLU A 349 -8.31 -9.61 -11.11
CA GLU A 349 -8.77 -10.94 -10.69
C GLU A 349 -9.26 -11.80 -11.86
N ILE A 350 -9.95 -11.17 -12.82
CA ILE A 350 -10.44 -11.86 -14.02
C ILE A 350 -9.27 -12.27 -14.91
N VAL A 351 -8.33 -11.37 -15.17
CA VAL A 351 -7.18 -11.66 -16.02
C VAL A 351 -6.33 -12.80 -15.44
N LEU A 352 -6.03 -12.74 -14.15
CA LEU A 352 -5.24 -13.74 -13.43
C LEU A 352 -5.96 -15.10 -13.27
N ALA A 353 -7.28 -15.14 -13.44
CA ALA A 353 -8.04 -16.40 -13.43
C ALA A 353 -7.88 -17.22 -14.73
N HIS A 354 -7.28 -16.65 -15.77
CA HIS A 354 -7.06 -17.36 -17.05
C HIS A 354 -5.61 -17.83 -17.16
N GLU A 355 -5.40 -19.15 -17.23
CA GLU A 355 -4.07 -19.80 -17.18
C GLU A 355 -3.06 -19.34 -18.24
N ARG A 356 -3.52 -18.84 -19.38
CA ARG A 356 -2.66 -18.37 -20.48
C ARG A 356 -2.34 -16.89 -20.43
N LEU A 357 -2.97 -16.12 -19.53
CA LEU A 357 -2.72 -14.68 -19.37
C LEU A 357 -1.69 -14.42 -18.27
N SER A 358 -0.82 -13.45 -18.52
CA SER A 358 0.07 -12.90 -17.49
C SER A 358 -0.72 -11.96 -16.57
N GLY A 359 -0.15 -11.57 -15.44
CA GLY A 359 -0.74 -10.56 -14.55
C GLY A 359 -0.68 -9.13 -15.10
N LEU A 360 -0.19 -8.95 -16.33
CA LEU A 360 -0.06 -7.65 -16.98
C LEU A 360 -1.33 -7.32 -17.76
N TYR A 361 -1.95 -6.21 -17.38
CA TYR A 361 -3.15 -5.71 -18.03
C TYR A 361 -3.21 -4.19 -17.97
N GLN A 362 -4.03 -3.62 -18.85
CA GLN A 362 -4.36 -2.19 -18.87
C GLN A 362 -5.85 -2.01 -19.16
N VAL A 363 -6.46 -1.01 -18.53
CA VAL A 363 -7.85 -0.61 -18.75
C VAL A 363 -7.84 0.76 -19.41
N HIS A 364 -8.27 0.82 -20.64
CA HIS A 364 -8.39 2.06 -21.43
C HIS A 364 -9.85 2.50 -21.44
N VAL A 365 -10.09 3.71 -20.95
CA VAL A 365 -11.44 4.32 -20.94
C VAL A 365 -11.43 5.54 -21.81
N ARG A 366 -12.36 5.57 -22.75
CA ARG A 366 -12.60 6.71 -23.63
C ARG A 366 -14.09 7.00 -23.73
N ARG A 367 -14.44 8.15 -24.24
CA ARG A 367 -15.83 8.51 -24.55
C ARG A 367 -15.97 8.70 -26.06
N ASP A 368 -16.82 7.88 -26.66
CA ASP A 368 -17.20 8.05 -28.05
C ASP A 368 -18.69 8.44 -28.10
N GLY A 369 -18.93 9.66 -28.54
CA GLY A 369 -20.26 10.26 -28.50
C GLY A 369 -20.78 10.42 -27.06
N LEU A 370 -21.90 9.73 -26.75
CA LEU A 370 -22.59 9.83 -25.47
C LEU A 370 -22.22 8.71 -24.48
N LEU A 371 -21.53 7.67 -24.93
CA LEU A 371 -21.27 6.49 -24.12
C LEU A 371 -19.76 6.32 -23.83
N ASP A 372 -19.47 5.84 -22.64
CA ASP A 372 -18.12 5.43 -22.28
C ASP A 372 -17.81 4.09 -22.93
N GLU A 373 -16.65 3.99 -23.55
CA GLU A 373 -16.07 2.76 -24.08
C GLU A 373 -14.93 2.31 -23.18
N VAL A 374 -14.89 1.00 -22.90
CA VAL A 374 -13.84 0.38 -22.11
C VAL A 374 -13.17 -0.69 -22.96
N GLU A 375 -11.85 -0.61 -23.06
CA GLU A 375 -11.03 -1.63 -23.69
C GLU A 375 -10.04 -2.18 -22.67
N VAL A 376 -10.00 -3.49 -22.50
CA VAL A 376 -9.06 -4.19 -21.62
C VAL A 376 -7.97 -4.81 -22.48
N HIS A 377 -6.74 -4.43 -22.21
CA HIS A 377 -5.55 -5.03 -22.79
C HIS A 377 -5.01 -6.10 -21.84
N CYS A 378 -4.85 -7.31 -22.33
CA CYS A 378 -4.24 -8.42 -21.59
C CYS A 378 -3.04 -8.94 -22.37
N GLU A 379 -2.08 -9.51 -21.67
CA GLU A 379 -0.89 -10.09 -22.28
C GLU A 379 -0.79 -11.58 -21.96
N LEU A 380 -0.33 -12.35 -22.94
CA LEU A 380 -0.08 -13.77 -22.77
C LEU A 380 1.09 -14.04 -21.80
N GLN A 381 1.06 -15.20 -21.16
CA GLN A 381 2.21 -15.70 -20.37
C GLN A 381 3.46 -15.80 -21.24
N PRO A 382 4.65 -15.59 -20.69
CA PRO A 382 5.92 -15.80 -21.39
C PRO A 382 5.96 -17.15 -22.10
N ARG A 383 6.55 -17.20 -23.30
CA ARG A 383 6.69 -18.40 -24.15
C ARG A 383 5.36 -19.03 -24.60
N THR A 384 4.24 -18.34 -24.41
CA THR A 384 2.95 -18.80 -24.95
C THR A 384 2.79 -18.31 -26.37
N SER A 385 2.48 -19.23 -27.29
CA SER A 385 2.10 -18.93 -28.66
C SER A 385 0.70 -19.51 -28.92
N ILE A 386 -0.17 -18.70 -29.50
CA ILE A 386 -1.56 -19.07 -29.80
C ILE A 386 -1.91 -18.62 -31.21
N ASP A 387 -2.89 -19.31 -31.80
CA ASP A 387 -3.47 -18.88 -33.08
C ASP A 387 -4.54 -17.79 -32.87
N GLU A 388 -5.04 -17.23 -33.97
CA GLU A 388 -6.04 -16.17 -33.95
C GLU A 388 -7.41 -16.63 -33.40
N SER A 389 -7.73 -17.91 -33.52
CA SER A 389 -8.97 -18.50 -32.97
C SER A 389 -8.89 -18.60 -31.45
N GLU A 390 -7.76 -19.06 -30.93
CA GLU A 390 -7.48 -19.13 -29.49
C GLU A 390 -7.44 -17.73 -28.88
N ARG A 391 -6.84 -16.75 -29.59
CA ARG A 391 -6.78 -15.34 -29.16
C ARG A 391 -8.19 -14.76 -29.00
N LYS A 392 -9.07 -15.00 -29.96
CA LYS A 392 -10.48 -14.60 -29.90
C LYS A 392 -11.24 -15.30 -28.77
N ALA A 393 -10.96 -16.57 -28.53
CA ALA A 393 -11.59 -17.32 -27.45
C ALA A 393 -11.21 -16.75 -26.07
N ILE A 394 -9.93 -16.44 -25.85
CA ILE A 394 -9.46 -15.80 -24.63
C ILE A 394 -10.11 -14.40 -24.46
N ALA A 395 -10.11 -13.58 -25.50
CA ALA A 395 -10.74 -12.27 -25.47
C ALA A 395 -12.22 -12.35 -25.09
N SER A 396 -12.98 -13.27 -25.73
CA SER A 396 -14.39 -13.49 -25.41
C SER A 396 -14.59 -13.96 -23.96
N TRP A 397 -13.74 -14.85 -23.48
CA TRP A 397 -13.80 -15.33 -22.09
C TRP A 397 -13.62 -14.18 -21.09
N VAL A 398 -12.63 -13.30 -21.29
CA VAL A 398 -12.43 -12.13 -20.44
C VAL A 398 -13.61 -11.16 -20.53
N GLN A 399 -14.15 -10.90 -21.74
CA GLN A 399 -15.33 -10.05 -21.94
C GLN A 399 -16.55 -10.56 -21.15
N ASP A 400 -16.83 -11.86 -21.26
CA ASP A 400 -17.98 -12.47 -20.58
C ASP A 400 -17.82 -12.41 -19.05
N ARG A 401 -16.61 -12.62 -18.55
CA ARG A 401 -16.32 -12.51 -17.12
C ARG A 401 -16.45 -11.08 -16.62
N VAL A 402 -15.90 -10.08 -17.33
CA VAL A 402 -16.06 -8.67 -16.97
C VAL A 402 -17.54 -8.28 -16.98
N LYS A 403 -18.29 -8.70 -17.99
CA LYS A 403 -19.73 -8.44 -18.05
C LYS A 403 -20.50 -9.08 -16.88
N THR A 404 -20.14 -10.31 -16.52
CA THR A 404 -20.83 -11.07 -15.47
C THR A 404 -20.48 -10.59 -14.06
N LEU A 405 -19.21 -10.30 -13.80
CA LEU A 405 -18.70 -10.01 -12.45
C LEU A 405 -18.63 -8.51 -12.14
N VAL A 406 -18.35 -7.69 -13.16
CA VAL A 406 -18.23 -6.23 -12.99
C VAL A 406 -19.48 -5.49 -13.48
N GLY A 407 -20.25 -6.09 -14.37
CA GLY A 407 -21.51 -5.51 -14.87
C GLY A 407 -21.35 -4.55 -16.04
N ILE A 408 -20.19 -4.50 -16.68
CA ILE A 408 -19.94 -3.62 -17.85
C ILE A 408 -19.58 -4.43 -19.08
N SER A 409 -19.96 -3.94 -20.25
CA SER A 409 -19.49 -4.47 -21.54
C SER A 409 -18.18 -3.80 -21.91
N THR A 410 -17.18 -4.59 -22.34
CA THR A 410 -15.87 -4.13 -22.75
C THR A 410 -15.47 -4.73 -24.08
N THR A 411 -14.49 -4.15 -24.76
CA THR A 411 -13.68 -4.84 -25.75
C THR A 411 -12.42 -5.36 -25.07
N VAL A 412 -11.88 -6.48 -25.54
CA VAL A 412 -10.66 -7.08 -25.00
C VAL A 412 -9.68 -7.33 -26.13
N ARG A 413 -8.43 -6.91 -25.93
CA ARG A 413 -7.30 -7.25 -26.80
C ARG A 413 -6.30 -8.10 -26.04
N VAL A 414 -5.94 -9.22 -26.63
CA VAL A 414 -4.91 -10.11 -26.10
C VAL A 414 -3.64 -9.89 -26.91
N PHE A 415 -2.57 -9.48 -26.25
CA PHE A 415 -1.28 -9.18 -26.85
C PHE A 415 -0.30 -10.35 -26.64
N ASP A 416 0.68 -10.43 -27.51
CA ASP A 416 1.79 -11.37 -27.35
C ASP A 416 2.65 -11.01 -26.13
N PRO A 417 3.43 -11.96 -25.62
CA PRO A 417 4.39 -11.65 -24.53
C PRO A 417 5.29 -10.45 -24.88
N ASP A 418 5.62 -9.66 -23.87
CA ASP A 418 6.47 -8.45 -24.00
C ASP A 418 5.86 -7.26 -24.76
N SER A 419 4.56 -7.25 -24.97
CA SER A 419 3.87 -6.16 -25.68
C SER A 419 3.39 -5.03 -24.76
N ILE A 420 3.10 -5.33 -23.50
CA ILE A 420 2.71 -4.33 -22.49
C ILE A 420 3.97 -3.84 -21.76
N GLU A 421 4.13 -2.51 -21.68
CA GLU A 421 5.28 -1.90 -21.01
C GLU A 421 5.35 -2.31 -19.53
N ARG A 422 6.54 -2.76 -19.10
CA ARG A 422 6.78 -3.16 -17.70
C ARG A 422 7.14 -1.96 -16.86
N THR A 423 6.44 -1.78 -15.75
CA THR A 423 6.81 -0.80 -14.76
C THR A 423 8.00 -1.32 -13.96
N GLN A 424 9.15 -0.67 -14.14
CA GLN A 424 10.40 -1.04 -13.44
C GLN A 424 10.59 -0.28 -12.13
N THR A 425 9.90 0.85 -11.97
CA THR A 425 9.99 1.70 -10.77
C THR A 425 8.62 2.29 -10.44
N GLY A 426 8.29 2.33 -9.14
CA GLY A 426 7.03 2.89 -8.68
C GLY A 426 5.83 1.95 -8.86
N LYS A 427 4.64 2.53 -8.99
CA LYS A 427 3.38 1.80 -9.13
C LYS A 427 3.07 1.51 -10.60
N ALA A 428 2.54 0.33 -10.88
CA ALA A 428 2.06 0.00 -12.22
C ALA A 428 0.87 0.92 -12.61
N ARG A 429 0.94 1.51 -13.81
CA ARG A 429 -0.18 2.26 -14.36
C ARG A 429 -1.14 1.31 -15.03
N ARG A 430 -2.28 1.06 -14.38
CA ARG A 430 -3.32 0.13 -14.85
C ARG A 430 -4.44 0.81 -15.64
N VAL A 431 -4.69 2.11 -15.41
CA VAL A 431 -5.81 2.84 -16.01
C VAL A 431 -5.33 3.99 -16.89
N PHE A 432 -5.88 4.04 -18.09
CA PHE A 432 -5.68 5.08 -19.10
C PHE A 432 -7.04 5.70 -19.44
N ASP A 433 -7.50 6.61 -18.59
CA ASP A 433 -8.76 7.34 -18.82
C ASP A 433 -8.48 8.62 -19.61
N THR A 434 -9.00 8.66 -20.82
CA THR A 434 -8.85 9.78 -21.77
C THR A 434 -10.16 10.53 -22.00
N ARG A 435 -11.18 10.29 -21.18
CA ARG A 435 -12.44 11.03 -21.26
C ARG A 435 -12.22 12.52 -20.99
N PRO A 436 -12.92 13.41 -21.70
CA PRO A 436 -12.92 14.83 -21.35
C PRO A 436 -13.41 15.02 -19.92
N ARG A 437 -12.66 15.78 -19.14
CA ARG A 437 -13.00 16.13 -17.74
C ARG A 437 -13.97 17.29 -17.70
#